data_2e57b558daf4978a7efaec622788927f
#
_entry.id   2e57b558daf4978a7efaec622788927f
#
_cell.length_a   1.000
_cell.length_b   1.000
_cell.length_c   1.000
_cell.angle_alpha   90.00
_cell.angle_beta   90.00
_cell.angle_gamma   90.00
#
_symmetry.space_group_name_H-M   'P 1'
#
loop_
_entity.id
_entity.type
_entity.pdbx_description
1 polymer ?
#
loop_
_entity_poly.entity_id
_entity_poly.type
_entity_poly.pdbx_seq_one_letter_code
_entity_poly.pdbx_strand_id
1 'polypeptide(L)'
;FTRRAAAELRERLERALGEGVPLPQADTLHALALSHWGSAEEALPAVLPEETARSVFAKANALSAADARRVWDELSLARERLDTLTDEQSALQERYHAAKRERNLADYTDLLEHWLARLQAEPEPQWTNVLVDEIQDLSPLQVALVRALMPGDGHGFFGIGDPDQAIYGFRGAHPDVQSALREAWPSLESVTLAASHRSAAGILTSASALLGSSSACGKLIPTRNMEACLHLFSAPDARKEAAWVADQ
;
A
#
# COMPACT_ATOMS: atom_id res chain seq x y z
N PHE A 1 3.82 0.26 -4.41
CA PHE A 1 2.72 0.60 -5.31
C PHE A 1 2.55 -0.38 -6.47
N THR A 2 3.06 -0.10 -7.67
CA THR A 2 2.97 -1.02 -8.81
C THR A 2 4.35 -1.46 -9.25
N ARG A 3 4.47 -2.65 -9.88
CA ARG A 3 5.72 -3.11 -10.47
C ARG A 3 6.29 -2.11 -11.48
N ARG A 4 5.41 -1.39 -12.19
CA ARG A 4 5.83 -0.35 -13.14
C ARG A 4 6.46 0.85 -12.42
N ALA A 5 5.87 1.33 -11.33
CA ALA A 5 6.43 2.42 -10.53
C ALA A 5 7.78 2.02 -9.91
N ALA A 6 7.90 0.79 -9.41
CA ALA A 6 9.17 0.27 -8.90
C ALA A 6 10.25 0.18 -9.99
N ALA A 7 9.89 -0.22 -11.22
CA ALA A 7 10.83 -0.23 -12.35
C ALA A 7 11.28 1.19 -12.73
N GLU A 8 10.35 2.16 -12.80
CA GLU A 8 10.68 3.55 -13.07
C GLU A 8 11.59 4.15 -11.99
N LEU A 9 11.34 3.83 -10.72
CA LEU A 9 12.21 4.26 -9.61
C LEU A 9 13.62 3.71 -9.80
N ARG A 10 13.78 2.43 -10.14
CA ARG A 10 15.09 1.82 -10.41
C ARG A 10 15.84 2.54 -11.53
N GLU A 11 15.18 2.80 -12.66
CA GLU A 11 15.78 3.54 -13.77
C GLU A 11 16.22 4.95 -13.38
N ARG A 12 15.46 5.63 -12.51
CA ARG A 12 15.83 6.96 -12.00
C ARG A 12 17.02 6.87 -11.06
N LEU A 13 17.08 5.85 -10.20
CA LEU A 13 18.22 5.61 -9.31
C LEU A 13 19.49 5.30 -10.11
N GLU A 14 19.42 4.43 -11.12
CA GLU A 14 20.54 4.13 -12.01
C GLU A 14 21.12 5.41 -12.65
N ARG A 15 20.23 6.24 -13.21
CA ARG A 15 20.64 7.51 -13.81
C ARG A 15 21.23 8.52 -12.82
N ALA A 16 20.73 8.53 -11.60
CA ALA A 16 21.17 9.49 -10.58
C ALA A 16 22.48 9.08 -9.91
N LEU A 17 22.71 7.79 -9.68
CA LEU A 17 23.88 7.28 -8.99
C LEU A 17 25.09 7.05 -9.93
N GLY A 18 24.84 6.84 -11.23
CA GLY A 18 25.88 6.58 -12.21
C GLY A 18 26.38 5.14 -12.23
N GLU A 19 27.24 4.84 -13.19
CA GLU A 19 27.80 3.51 -13.36
C GLU A 19 28.73 3.10 -12.23
N GLY A 20 28.63 1.83 -11.80
CA GLY A 20 29.50 1.24 -10.79
C GLY A 20 29.09 1.47 -9.31
N VAL A 21 28.02 2.21 -9.05
CA VAL A 21 27.45 2.36 -7.71
C VAL A 21 26.42 1.24 -7.47
N PRO A 22 26.53 0.46 -6.37
CA PRO A 22 25.52 -0.54 -6.03
C PRO A 22 24.15 0.12 -5.86
N LEU A 23 23.17 -0.40 -6.58
CA LEU A 23 21.79 0.11 -6.49
C LEU A 23 21.11 -0.40 -5.22
N PRO A 24 20.33 0.46 -4.53
CA PRO A 24 19.46 -0.01 -3.47
C PRO A 24 18.39 -0.94 -4.04
N GLN A 25 17.98 -1.92 -3.25
CA GLN A 25 16.86 -2.77 -3.61
C GLN A 25 15.58 -1.93 -3.64
N ALA A 26 14.92 -1.84 -4.79
CA ALA A 26 13.70 -1.07 -4.96
C ALA A 26 12.62 -1.94 -5.60
N ASP A 27 11.58 -2.25 -4.84
CA ASP A 27 10.44 -3.04 -5.32
C ASP A 27 9.16 -2.76 -4.50
N THR A 28 8.07 -3.42 -4.87
CA THR A 28 6.85 -3.42 -4.08
C THR A 28 7.01 -4.31 -2.84
N LEU A 29 6.30 -4.00 -1.74
CA LEU A 29 6.33 -4.84 -0.54
C LEU A 29 6.01 -6.31 -0.85
N HIS A 30 5.04 -6.59 -1.71
CA HIS A 30 4.69 -7.95 -2.11
C HIS A 30 5.80 -8.67 -2.89
N ALA A 31 6.52 -7.96 -3.76
CA ALA A 31 7.63 -8.56 -4.50
C ALA A 31 8.82 -8.86 -3.57
N LEU A 32 9.10 -7.94 -2.63
CA LEU A 32 10.09 -8.18 -1.57
C LEU A 32 9.68 -9.36 -0.68
N ALA A 33 8.42 -9.41 -0.23
CA ALA A 33 7.91 -10.49 0.58
C ALA A 33 8.04 -11.86 -0.13
N LEU A 34 7.75 -11.92 -1.43
CA LEU A 34 7.94 -13.13 -2.23
C LEU A 34 9.42 -13.51 -2.34
N SER A 35 10.34 -12.55 -2.53
CA SER A 35 11.78 -12.83 -2.58
C SER A 35 12.35 -13.32 -1.24
N HIS A 36 11.66 -13.04 -0.13
CA HIS A 36 12.01 -13.47 1.23
C HIS A 36 11.11 -14.60 1.73
N TRP A 37 10.37 -15.29 0.85
CA TRP A 37 9.40 -16.31 1.25
C TRP A 37 10.00 -17.47 2.02
N GLY A 38 11.15 -17.97 1.60
CA GLY A 38 11.78 -19.12 2.22
C GLY A 38 13.29 -19.16 2.05
N SER A 39 13.89 -20.25 2.48
CA SER A 39 15.28 -20.56 2.16
C SER A 39 15.42 -20.91 0.65
N ALA A 40 16.65 -20.90 0.15
CA ALA A 40 16.92 -21.27 -1.26
C ALA A 40 16.47 -22.70 -1.63
N GLU A 41 16.18 -23.53 -0.63
CA GLU A 41 15.74 -24.93 -0.81
C GLU A 41 14.22 -25.09 -0.80
N GLU A 42 13.46 -24.09 -0.34
CA GLU A 42 12.00 -24.12 -0.33
C GLU A 42 11.43 -23.66 -1.67
N ALA A 43 10.50 -24.45 -2.21
CA ALA A 43 9.81 -24.07 -3.44
C ALA A 43 8.93 -22.82 -3.21
N LEU A 44 9.14 -21.80 -4.02
CA LEU A 44 8.28 -20.61 -4.00
C LEU A 44 6.82 -20.99 -4.29
N PRO A 45 5.85 -20.41 -3.60
CA PRO A 45 4.44 -20.65 -3.87
C PRO A 45 4.03 -20.03 -5.20
N ALA A 46 3.04 -20.64 -5.85
CA ALA A 46 2.35 -19.97 -6.94
C ALA A 46 1.42 -18.90 -6.38
N VAL A 47 1.69 -17.63 -6.73
CA VAL A 47 0.91 -16.49 -6.25
C VAL A 47 -0.40 -16.39 -7.03
N LEU A 48 -1.51 -16.42 -6.30
CA LEU A 48 -2.84 -16.36 -6.86
C LEU A 48 -3.27 -14.91 -7.13
N PRO A 49 -3.74 -14.58 -8.36
CA PRO A 49 -4.52 -13.39 -8.57
C PRO A 49 -5.80 -13.40 -7.72
N GLU A 50 -6.30 -12.23 -7.34
CA GLU A 50 -7.44 -12.08 -6.41
C GLU A 50 -8.69 -12.90 -6.82
N GLU A 51 -9.06 -12.89 -8.10
CA GLU A 51 -10.20 -13.67 -8.58
C GLU A 51 -10.00 -15.18 -8.42
N THR A 52 -8.77 -15.65 -8.66
CA THR A 52 -8.42 -17.06 -8.48
C THR A 52 -8.39 -17.42 -7.00
N ALA A 53 -7.82 -16.57 -6.17
CA ALA A 53 -7.80 -16.74 -4.71
C ALA A 53 -9.22 -16.85 -4.14
N ARG A 54 -10.12 -15.96 -4.55
CA ARG A 54 -11.55 -16.00 -4.19
C ARG A 54 -12.24 -17.29 -4.67
N SER A 55 -11.89 -17.77 -5.86
CA SER A 55 -12.43 -19.05 -6.36
C SER A 55 -11.96 -20.25 -5.52
N VAL A 56 -10.68 -20.26 -5.12
CA VAL A 56 -10.13 -21.29 -4.21
C VAL A 56 -10.82 -21.21 -2.85
N PHE A 57 -10.99 -19.99 -2.31
CA PHE A 57 -11.72 -19.76 -1.05
C PHE A 57 -13.15 -20.29 -1.09
N ALA A 58 -13.89 -19.97 -2.16
CA ALA A 58 -15.26 -20.44 -2.36
C ALA A 58 -15.34 -21.97 -2.35
N LYS A 59 -14.44 -22.63 -3.07
CA LYS A 59 -14.37 -24.10 -3.14
C LYS A 59 -14.00 -24.73 -1.80
N ALA A 60 -12.99 -24.18 -1.12
CA ALA A 60 -12.54 -24.68 0.18
C ALA A 60 -13.63 -24.62 1.25
N ASN A 61 -14.55 -23.67 1.12
CA ASN A 61 -15.61 -23.40 2.07
C ASN A 61 -17.02 -23.83 1.60
N ALA A 62 -17.12 -24.48 0.44
CA ALA A 62 -18.39 -24.89 -0.16
C ALA A 62 -19.42 -23.73 -0.26
N LEU A 63 -18.95 -22.52 -0.56
CA LEU A 63 -19.80 -21.33 -0.67
C LEU A 63 -20.26 -21.10 -2.11
N SER A 64 -21.46 -20.51 -2.25
CA SER A 64 -21.89 -19.95 -3.54
C SER A 64 -20.96 -18.81 -3.95
N ALA A 65 -20.92 -18.47 -5.25
CA ALA A 65 -20.10 -17.37 -5.74
C ALA A 65 -20.48 -16.01 -5.12
N ALA A 66 -21.76 -15.81 -4.83
CA ALA A 66 -22.28 -14.57 -4.23
C ALA A 66 -21.86 -14.46 -2.74
N ASP A 67 -22.05 -15.54 -1.96
CA ASP A 67 -21.66 -15.57 -0.56
C ASP A 67 -20.14 -15.48 -0.41
N ALA A 68 -19.41 -16.21 -1.26
CA ALA A 68 -17.95 -16.18 -1.26
C ALA A 68 -17.41 -14.78 -1.51
N ARG A 69 -18.02 -14.00 -2.40
CA ARG A 69 -17.60 -12.63 -2.68
C ARG A 69 -17.72 -11.75 -1.44
N ARG A 70 -18.90 -11.74 -0.82
CA ARG A 70 -19.15 -10.92 0.38
C ARG A 70 -18.20 -11.29 1.53
N VAL A 71 -18.10 -12.58 1.85
CA VAL A 71 -17.27 -13.04 2.96
C VAL A 71 -15.78 -12.84 2.66
N TRP A 72 -15.38 -13.02 1.40
CA TRP A 72 -14.01 -12.75 0.97
C TRP A 72 -13.60 -11.29 1.18
N ASP A 73 -14.47 -10.35 0.76
CA ASP A 73 -14.18 -8.92 0.89
C ASP A 73 -14.04 -8.52 2.37
N GLU A 74 -14.93 -9.02 3.25
CA GLU A 74 -14.87 -8.80 4.70
C GLU A 74 -13.59 -9.40 5.32
N LEU A 75 -13.27 -10.66 4.99
CA LEU A 75 -12.11 -11.37 5.53
C LEU A 75 -10.79 -10.77 5.05
N SER A 76 -10.69 -10.43 3.76
CA SER A 76 -9.49 -9.80 3.20
C SER A 76 -9.24 -8.45 3.86
N LEU A 77 -10.29 -7.67 4.10
CA LEU A 77 -10.19 -6.38 4.78
C LEU A 77 -9.76 -6.55 6.25
N ALA A 78 -10.31 -7.54 6.96
CA ALA A 78 -9.94 -7.83 8.34
C ALA A 78 -8.46 -8.24 8.45
N ARG A 79 -7.95 -9.06 7.51
CA ARG A 79 -6.53 -9.44 7.46
C ARG A 79 -5.62 -8.23 7.24
N GLU A 80 -5.94 -7.36 6.27
CA GLU A 80 -5.16 -6.14 6.01
C GLU A 80 -5.17 -5.17 7.21
N ARG A 81 -6.26 -5.13 7.96
CA ARG A 81 -6.41 -4.30 9.15
C ARG A 81 -5.83 -4.90 10.42
N LEU A 82 -5.44 -6.17 10.38
CA LEU A 82 -5.06 -6.95 11.57
C LEU A 82 -6.20 -7.03 12.60
N ASP A 83 -7.45 -7.02 12.13
CA ASP A 83 -8.63 -7.15 12.98
C ASP A 83 -8.73 -8.56 13.57
N THR A 84 -9.25 -8.66 14.78
CA THR A 84 -9.55 -9.97 15.38
C THR A 84 -10.69 -10.63 14.61
N LEU A 85 -10.42 -11.81 14.06
CA LEU A 85 -11.41 -12.59 13.34
C LEU A 85 -12.40 -13.23 14.31
N THR A 86 -13.66 -13.34 13.90
CA THR A 86 -14.64 -14.17 14.58
C THR A 86 -14.30 -15.65 14.43
N ASP A 87 -14.89 -16.52 15.28
CA ASP A 87 -14.69 -17.98 15.19
C ASP A 87 -15.09 -18.51 13.80
N GLU A 88 -16.17 -17.97 13.22
CA GLU A 88 -16.62 -18.34 11.88
C GLU A 88 -15.61 -17.92 10.81
N GLN A 89 -15.14 -16.67 10.85
CA GLN A 89 -14.11 -16.18 9.93
C GLN A 89 -12.82 -16.96 10.05
N SER A 90 -12.39 -17.28 11.26
CA SER A 90 -11.20 -18.09 11.53
C SER A 90 -11.32 -19.49 10.92
N ALA A 91 -12.48 -20.14 11.09
CA ALA A 91 -12.73 -21.45 10.50
C ALA A 91 -12.75 -21.43 8.97
N LEU A 92 -13.29 -20.37 8.35
CA LEU A 92 -13.27 -20.19 6.90
C LEU A 92 -11.85 -19.99 6.38
N GLN A 93 -11.07 -19.17 7.07
CA GLN A 93 -9.68 -18.89 6.74
C GLN A 93 -8.81 -20.14 6.86
N GLU A 94 -9.00 -20.95 7.91
CA GLU A 94 -8.21 -22.15 8.12
C GLU A 94 -8.44 -23.19 7.01
N ARG A 95 -9.68 -23.41 6.57
CA ARG A 95 -9.98 -24.28 5.41
C ARG A 95 -9.33 -23.75 4.13
N TYR A 96 -9.36 -22.46 3.93
CA TYR A 96 -8.71 -21.82 2.79
C TYR A 96 -7.19 -21.98 2.83
N HIS A 97 -6.56 -21.75 3.99
CA HIS A 97 -5.12 -21.95 4.17
C HIS A 97 -4.73 -23.42 3.95
N ALA A 98 -5.53 -24.38 4.42
CA ALA A 98 -5.29 -25.80 4.17
C ALA A 98 -5.29 -26.12 2.66
N ALA A 99 -6.30 -25.63 1.93
CA ALA A 99 -6.41 -25.82 0.48
C ALA A 99 -5.25 -25.17 -0.31
N LYS A 100 -4.71 -24.06 0.18
CA LYS A 100 -3.52 -23.42 -0.41
C LYS A 100 -2.24 -24.21 -0.12
N ARG A 101 -2.02 -24.64 1.12
CA ARG A 101 -0.84 -25.44 1.51
C ARG A 101 -0.71 -26.72 0.71
N GLU A 102 -1.80 -27.46 0.51
CA GLU A 102 -1.80 -28.70 -0.28
C GLU A 102 -1.25 -28.55 -1.70
N ARG A 103 -1.33 -27.34 -2.26
CA ARG A 103 -0.98 -27.02 -3.66
C ARG A 103 0.19 -26.06 -3.80
N ASN A 104 0.85 -25.74 -2.72
CA ASN A 104 1.90 -24.70 -2.66
C ASN A 104 1.45 -23.37 -3.30
N LEU A 105 0.30 -22.85 -2.82
CA LEU A 105 -0.30 -21.59 -3.29
C LEU A 105 -0.23 -20.54 -2.19
N ALA A 106 -0.12 -19.27 -2.59
CA ALA A 106 -0.27 -18.12 -1.70
C ALA A 106 -1.09 -17.02 -2.37
N ASP A 107 -1.87 -16.26 -1.61
CA ASP A 107 -2.41 -14.99 -2.06
C ASP A 107 -1.47 -13.83 -1.68
N TYR A 108 -1.81 -12.61 -2.11
CA TYR A 108 -0.96 -11.45 -1.83
C TYR A 108 -0.83 -11.13 -0.34
N THR A 109 -1.90 -11.28 0.45
CA THR A 109 -1.86 -11.02 1.89
C THR A 109 -1.03 -12.08 2.61
N ASP A 110 -1.06 -13.36 2.17
CA ASP A 110 -0.18 -14.39 2.72
C ASP A 110 1.30 -14.03 2.62
N LEU A 111 1.72 -13.39 1.52
CA LEU A 111 3.11 -12.99 1.35
C LEU A 111 3.56 -12.04 2.46
N LEU A 112 2.72 -11.05 2.78
CA LEU A 112 3.01 -10.06 3.80
C LEU A 112 2.95 -10.64 5.20
N GLU A 113 1.91 -11.45 5.50
CA GLU A 113 1.74 -12.11 6.79
C GLU A 113 2.90 -13.07 7.09
N HIS A 114 3.30 -13.87 6.09
CA HIS A 114 4.42 -14.79 6.24
C HIS A 114 5.73 -14.05 6.51
N TRP A 115 6.01 -13.00 5.75
CA TRP A 115 7.22 -12.21 5.93
C TRP A 115 7.22 -11.49 7.28
N LEU A 116 6.10 -10.91 7.69
CA LEU A 116 5.95 -10.30 9.01
C LEU A 116 6.22 -11.31 10.13
N ALA A 117 5.64 -12.49 10.06
CA ALA A 117 5.85 -13.55 11.05
C ALA A 117 7.32 -13.96 11.16
N ARG A 118 8.05 -14.06 10.04
CA ARG A 118 9.49 -14.35 10.03
C ARG A 118 10.30 -13.23 10.67
N LEU A 119 10.03 -11.97 10.32
CA LEU A 119 10.73 -10.82 10.91
C LEU A 119 10.48 -10.69 12.41
N GLN A 120 9.29 -11.09 12.88
CA GLN A 120 8.98 -11.11 14.31
C GLN A 120 9.67 -12.26 15.05
N ALA A 121 9.86 -13.39 14.39
CA ALA A 121 10.59 -14.53 14.97
C ALA A 121 12.11 -14.28 15.05
N GLU A 122 12.65 -13.59 14.08
CA GLU A 122 14.08 -13.25 13.98
C GLU A 122 14.23 -11.74 13.74
N PRO A 123 14.12 -10.90 14.77
CA PRO A 123 14.09 -9.44 14.65
C PRO A 123 15.50 -8.84 14.46
N GLU A 124 16.18 -9.25 13.41
CA GLU A 124 17.45 -8.63 13.01
C GLU A 124 17.23 -7.62 11.88
N PRO A 125 17.88 -6.43 11.94
CA PRO A 125 17.77 -5.44 10.89
C PRO A 125 18.40 -5.98 9.60
N GLN A 126 17.60 -6.19 8.57
CA GLN A 126 18.08 -6.66 7.26
C GLN A 126 18.66 -5.52 6.43
N TRP A 127 18.27 -4.29 6.71
CA TRP A 127 18.69 -3.07 6.03
C TRP A 127 19.04 -1.98 7.03
N THR A 128 20.05 -1.19 6.70
CA THR A 128 20.41 0.01 7.46
C THR A 128 19.47 1.18 7.18
N ASN A 129 18.85 1.20 6.01
CA ASN A 129 17.92 2.24 5.60
C ASN A 129 16.73 1.62 4.88
N VAL A 130 15.53 2.09 5.21
CA VAL A 130 14.27 1.72 4.55
C VAL A 130 13.55 2.99 4.13
N LEU A 131 13.36 3.15 2.82
CA LEU A 131 12.61 4.25 2.24
C LEU A 131 11.27 3.75 1.73
N VAL A 132 10.19 4.40 2.15
CA VAL A 132 8.82 4.02 1.77
C VAL A 132 8.14 5.21 1.12
N ASP A 133 7.65 5.01 -0.09
CA ASP A 133 6.86 5.99 -0.83
C ASP A 133 5.37 5.74 -0.62
N GLU A 134 4.56 6.79 -0.71
CA GLU A 134 3.09 6.76 -0.57
C GLU A 134 2.63 6.12 0.76
N ILE A 135 3.26 6.53 1.87
CA ILE A 135 2.98 5.91 3.19
C ILE A 135 1.52 6.02 3.61
N GLN A 136 0.76 7.02 3.11
CA GLN A 136 -0.66 7.21 3.44
C GLN A 136 -1.56 6.05 2.96
N ASP A 137 -1.07 5.21 2.04
CA ASP A 137 -1.84 4.10 1.49
C ASP A 137 -1.52 2.74 2.14
N LEU A 138 -0.62 2.72 3.13
CA LEU A 138 -0.27 1.50 3.84
C LEU A 138 -1.43 0.99 4.69
N SER A 139 -1.71 -0.32 4.61
CA SER A 139 -2.60 -1.00 5.56
C SER A 139 -1.91 -1.19 6.92
N PRO A 140 -2.66 -1.45 8.02
CA PRO A 140 -2.08 -1.83 9.30
C PRO A 140 -1.09 -2.99 9.22
N LEU A 141 -1.38 -4.01 8.41
CA LEU A 141 -0.46 -5.12 8.13
C LEU A 141 0.86 -4.62 7.52
N GLN A 142 0.78 -3.72 6.54
CA GLN A 142 1.95 -3.14 5.89
C GLN A 142 2.72 -2.20 6.82
N VAL A 143 2.04 -1.44 7.67
CA VAL A 143 2.69 -0.63 8.73
C VAL A 143 3.44 -1.53 9.71
N ALA A 144 2.82 -2.63 10.16
CA ALA A 144 3.46 -3.60 11.04
C ALA A 144 4.70 -4.23 10.39
N LEU A 145 4.61 -4.55 9.08
CA LEU A 145 5.73 -5.06 8.30
C LEU A 145 6.88 -4.04 8.21
N VAL A 146 6.58 -2.78 7.86
CA VAL A 146 7.59 -1.71 7.79
C VAL A 146 8.29 -1.52 9.15
N ARG A 147 7.53 -1.58 10.24
CA ARG A 147 8.10 -1.53 11.60
C ARG A 147 9.01 -2.72 11.91
N ALA A 148 8.64 -3.92 11.47
CA ALA A 148 9.45 -5.12 11.65
C ALA A 148 10.75 -5.10 10.83
N LEU A 149 10.77 -4.40 9.68
CA LEU A 149 11.97 -4.19 8.87
C LEU A 149 13.00 -3.26 9.55
N MET A 150 12.55 -2.39 10.46
CA MET A 150 13.35 -1.41 11.18
C MET A 150 13.15 -1.58 12.69
N PRO A 151 13.64 -2.67 13.29
CA PRO A 151 13.50 -2.90 14.73
C PRO A 151 14.28 -1.82 15.53
N GLY A 152 13.78 -1.53 16.71
CA GLY A 152 14.36 -0.52 17.59
C GLY A 152 13.69 0.85 17.46
N ASP A 153 14.47 1.90 17.31
CA ASP A 153 14.02 3.30 17.32
C ASP A 153 13.64 3.86 15.93
N GLY A 154 13.69 3.05 14.88
CA GLY A 154 13.41 3.46 13.50
C GLY A 154 14.51 4.29 12.85
N HIS A 155 15.73 4.29 13.40
CA HIS A 155 16.86 4.99 12.78
C HIS A 155 17.13 4.44 11.37
N GLY A 156 17.17 5.34 10.37
CA GLY A 156 17.31 4.96 8.95
C GLY A 156 15.98 4.78 8.20
N PHE A 157 14.83 4.97 8.87
CA PHE A 157 13.54 5.03 8.19
C PHE A 157 13.32 6.40 7.54
N PHE A 158 12.81 6.38 6.32
CA PHE A 158 12.39 7.58 5.60
C PHE A 158 11.07 7.31 4.85
N GLY A 159 10.00 7.97 5.27
CA GLY A 159 8.68 7.84 4.65
C GLY A 159 8.27 9.11 3.90
N ILE A 160 7.70 8.95 2.72
CA ILE A 160 7.13 10.04 1.92
C ILE A 160 5.64 9.74 1.71
N GLY A 161 4.80 10.77 1.84
CA GLY A 161 3.38 10.62 1.59
C GLY A 161 2.63 11.95 1.73
N ASP A 162 1.39 11.91 1.30
CA ASP A 162 0.46 13.03 1.39
C ASP A 162 -0.87 12.54 1.99
N PRO A 163 -1.19 12.92 3.23
CA PRO A 163 -2.43 12.47 3.88
C PRO A 163 -3.69 12.92 3.14
N ASP A 164 -3.63 14.02 2.37
CA ASP A 164 -4.76 14.49 1.56
C ASP A 164 -5.03 13.59 0.33
N GLN A 165 -4.09 12.70 -0.01
CA GLN A 165 -4.21 11.71 -1.08
C GLN A 165 -4.61 10.32 -0.58
N ALA A 166 -4.92 10.16 0.70
CA ALA A 166 -5.33 8.88 1.29
C ALA A 166 -6.74 8.47 0.83
N ILE A 167 -6.84 7.79 -0.31
CA ILE A 167 -8.12 7.38 -0.92
C ILE A 167 -8.38 5.87 -0.84
N TYR A 168 -7.47 5.07 -0.27
CA TYR A 168 -7.57 3.61 -0.21
C TYR A 168 -8.11 3.04 1.11
N GLY A 169 -8.84 3.85 1.91
CA GLY A 169 -9.49 3.38 3.13
C GLY A 169 -10.43 2.18 2.93
N PHE A 170 -11.09 2.09 1.75
CA PHE A 170 -11.92 0.95 1.36
C PHE A 170 -11.13 -0.34 1.10
N ARG A 171 -9.81 -0.25 0.90
CA ARG A 171 -8.88 -1.38 0.79
C ARG A 171 -8.14 -1.67 2.08
N GLY A 172 -8.54 -1.04 3.19
CA GLY A 172 -7.92 -1.25 4.48
C GLY A 172 -6.70 -0.39 4.76
N ALA A 173 -6.46 0.69 4.01
CA ALA A 173 -5.41 1.64 4.36
C ALA A 173 -5.60 2.16 5.79
N HIS A 174 -4.49 2.32 6.51
CA HIS A 174 -4.50 2.81 7.88
C HIS A 174 -5.03 4.26 7.93
N PRO A 175 -5.95 4.60 8.83
CA PRO A 175 -6.55 5.93 8.87
C PRO A 175 -5.54 7.05 9.20
N ASP A 176 -4.49 6.74 9.95
CA ASP A 176 -3.42 7.68 10.32
C ASP A 176 -2.09 6.96 10.47
N VAL A 177 -1.40 6.74 9.34
CA VAL A 177 -0.08 6.08 9.30
C VAL A 177 0.97 6.89 10.05
N GLN A 178 0.92 8.22 9.99
CA GLN A 178 1.94 9.06 10.63
C GLN A 178 1.90 8.90 12.15
N SER A 179 0.72 8.92 12.75
CA SER A 179 0.57 8.70 14.19
C SER A 179 1.02 7.29 14.59
N ALA A 180 0.65 6.26 13.83
CA ALA A 180 1.06 4.90 14.09
C ALA A 180 2.60 4.70 14.04
N LEU A 181 3.27 5.37 13.10
CA LEU A 181 4.73 5.34 13.03
C LEU A 181 5.39 6.12 14.17
N ARG A 182 4.83 7.27 14.57
CA ARG A 182 5.35 8.05 15.71
C ARG A 182 5.15 7.37 17.06
N GLU A 183 4.07 6.63 17.24
CA GLU A 183 3.89 5.80 18.44
C GLU A 183 4.95 4.72 18.53
N ALA A 184 5.32 4.13 17.38
CA ALA A 184 6.37 3.13 17.33
C ALA A 184 7.78 3.73 17.49
N TRP A 185 8.00 4.89 16.90
CA TRP A 185 9.28 5.59 16.85
C TRP A 185 9.10 7.05 17.31
N PRO A 186 9.15 7.33 18.61
CA PRO A 186 8.89 8.68 19.15
C PRO A 186 9.88 9.74 18.68
N SER A 187 11.07 9.34 18.22
CA SER A 187 12.10 10.22 17.66
C SER A 187 11.86 10.58 16.17
N LEU A 188 10.82 10.02 15.55
CA LEU A 188 10.53 10.27 14.13
C LEU A 188 10.16 11.74 13.90
N GLU A 189 10.98 12.43 13.13
CA GLU A 189 10.73 13.80 12.71
C GLU A 189 9.82 13.85 11.49
N SER A 190 9.02 14.91 11.38
CA SER A 190 8.16 15.16 10.24
C SER A 190 8.49 16.50 9.62
N VAL A 191 8.79 16.46 8.32
CA VAL A 191 9.09 17.64 7.51
C VAL A 191 8.00 17.83 6.47
N THR A 192 7.44 19.03 6.39
CA THR A 192 6.43 19.37 5.37
C THR A 192 7.11 20.08 4.20
N LEU A 193 6.91 19.55 2.99
CA LEU A 193 7.33 20.21 1.76
C LEU A 193 6.27 21.25 1.38
N ALA A 194 6.59 22.53 1.55
CA ALA A 194 5.64 23.63 1.30
C ALA A 194 5.57 24.06 -0.16
N ALA A 195 6.60 23.79 -0.98
CA ALA A 195 6.66 24.26 -2.37
C ALA A 195 6.07 23.22 -3.34
N SER A 196 5.08 23.64 -4.13
CA SER A 196 4.53 22.81 -5.22
C SER A 196 5.19 23.19 -6.54
N HIS A 197 5.97 22.28 -7.10
CA HIS A 197 6.59 22.42 -8.41
C HIS A 197 5.76 21.78 -9.54
N ARG A 198 4.61 21.19 -9.20
CA ARG A 198 3.72 20.50 -10.15
C ARG A 198 2.57 21.39 -10.62
N SER A 199 1.83 21.96 -9.68
CA SER A 199 0.51 22.54 -9.96
C SER A 199 0.52 24.06 -9.97
N ALA A 200 -0.29 24.65 -10.84
CA ALA A 200 -0.56 26.08 -10.87
C ALA A 200 -1.38 26.52 -9.64
N ALA A 201 -1.30 27.82 -9.30
CA ALA A 201 -1.98 28.39 -8.14
C ALA A 201 -3.49 28.10 -8.11
N GLY A 202 -4.18 28.25 -9.25
CA GLY A 202 -5.62 28.01 -9.33
C GLY A 202 -6.02 26.57 -9.02
N ILE A 203 -5.20 25.58 -9.40
CA ILE A 203 -5.44 24.17 -9.09
C ILE A 203 -5.30 23.92 -7.58
N LEU A 204 -4.23 24.45 -6.96
CA LEU A 204 -4.02 24.33 -5.52
C LEU A 204 -5.13 24.99 -4.70
N THR A 205 -5.57 26.17 -5.12
CA THR A 205 -6.69 26.89 -4.50
C THR A 205 -7.98 26.08 -4.56
N SER A 206 -8.30 25.49 -5.71
CA SER A 206 -9.51 24.68 -5.89
C SER A 206 -9.45 23.38 -5.08
N ALA A 207 -8.29 22.71 -5.07
CA ALA A 207 -8.08 21.51 -4.26
C ALA A 207 -8.21 21.82 -2.76
N SER A 208 -7.60 22.90 -2.28
CA SER A 208 -7.71 23.35 -0.90
C SER A 208 -9.14 23.69 -0.50
N ALA A 209 -9.91 24.33 -1.38
CA ALA A 209 -11.31 24.65 -1.13
C ALA A 209 -12.17 23.39 -1.01
N LEU A 210 -11.86 22.34 -1.78
CA LEU A 210 -12.55 21.05 -1.73
C LEU A 210 -12.22 20.25 -0.47
N LEU A 211 -10.95 20.23 -0.07
CA LEU A 211 -10.45 19.43 1.05
C LEU A 211 -10.69 20.10 2.43
N GLY A 212 -10.92 21.40 2.44
CA GLY A 212 -11.20 22.15 3.66
C GLY A 212 -9.96 22.66 4.41
N SER A 213 -10.16 23.34 5.53
CA SER A 213 -9.14 24.10 6.26
C SER A 213 -8.07 23.22 6.96
N SER A 214 -8.34 21.94 7.19
CA SER A 214 -7.40 20.99 7.81
C SER A 214 -6.41 20.38 6.81
N SER A 215 -6.64 20.59 5.51
CA SER A 215 -5.80 20.06 4.44
C SER A 215 -4.40 20.66 4.44
N ALA A 216 -3.39 19.82 4.20
CA ALA A 216 -2.02 20.26 3.94
C ALA A 216 -1.90 21.01 2.60
N CYS A 217 -2.77 20.73 1.63
CA CYS A 217 -2.82 21.37 0.32
C CYS A 217 -2.98 22.89 0.43
N GLY A 218 -3.75 23.40 1.39
CA GLY A 218 -3.94 24.85 1.62
C GLY A 218 -2.68 25.59 2.05
N LYS A 219 -1.63 24.87 2.42
CA LYS A 219 -0.33 25.43 2.83
C LYS A 219 0.72 25.37 1.71
N LEU A 220 0.38 24.79 0.55
CA LEU A 220 1.31 24.66 -0.57
C LEU A 220 1.48 25.98 -1.31
N ILE A 221 2.73 26.33 -1.56
CA ILE A 221 3.13 27.54 -2.29
C ILE A 221 3.43 27.14 -3.73
N PRO A 222 2.65 27.59 -4.74
CA PRO A 222 2.92 27.29 -6.13
C PRO A 222 4.20 27.98 -6.59
N THR A 223 5.12 27.24 -7.18
CA THR A 223 6.35 27.81 -7.79
C THR A 223 6.21 28.01 -9.29
N ARG A 224 5.16 27.45 -9.91
CA ARG A 224 4.89 27.61 -11.34
C ARG A 224 3.96 28.79 -11.61
N ASN A 225 4.42 29.70 -12.45
CA ASN A 225 3.59 30.78 -12.97
C ASN A 225 2.87 30.31 -14.25
N MET A 226 1.84 29.50 -14.07
CA MET A 226 1.01 28.95 -15.16
C MET A 226 -0.45 29.27 -14.86
N GLU A 227 -1.21 29.56 -15.91
CA GLU A 227 -2.66 29.65 -15.80
C GLU A 227 -3.26 28.27 -15.55
N ALA A 228 -4.25 28.23 -14.64
CA ALA A 228 -5.03 27.01 -14.39
C ALA A 228 -6.23 27.00 -15.33
N CYS A 229 -6.42 25.89 -16.05
CA CYS A 229 -7.65 25.62 -16.77
C CYS A 229 -8.53 24.72 -15.91
N LEU A 230 -9.64 25.24 -15.43
CA LEU A 230 -10.58 24.52 -14.56
C LEU A 230 -11.95 24.50 -15.20
N HIS A 231 -12.50 23.31 -15.39
CA HIS A 231 -13.85 23.11 -15.90
C HIS A 231 -14.69 22.43 -14.83
N LEU A 232 -15.87 22.99 -14.56
CA LEU A 232 -16.85 22.38 -13.68
C LEU A 232 -17.99 21.83 -14.55
N PHE A 233 -18.21 20.53 -14.45
CA PHE A 233 -19.29 19.87 -15.14
C PHE A 233 -20.11 19.01 -14.14
N SER A 234 -21.41 19.15 -14.17
CA SER A 234 -22.34 18.33 -13.37
C SER A 234 -23.08 17.38 -14.28
N ALA A 235 -22.78 16.09 -14.17
CA ALA A 235 -23.43 15.04 -14.93
C ALA A 235 -24.60 14.42 -14.16
N PRO A 236 -25.68 14.02 -14.81
CA PRO A 236 -26.80 13.32 -14.18
C PRO A 236 -26.44 11.86 -13.82
N ASP A 237 -25.46 11.27 -14.47
CA ASP A 237 -24.97 9.92 -14.23
C ASP A 237 -23.50 9.76 -14.67
N ALA A 238 -22.84 8.70 -14.18
CA ALA A 238 -21.43 8.41 -14.46
C ALA A 238 -21.13 8.18 -15.95
N ARG A 239 -22.13 7.72 -16.74
CA ARG A 239 -21.96 7.48 -18.18
C ARG A 239 -21.81 8.78 -18.95
N LYS A 240 -22.62 9.78 -18.59
CA LYS A 240 -22.56 11.11 -19.20
C LYS A 240 -21.33 11.88 -18.74
N GLU A 241 -20.91 11.69 -17.48
CA GLU A 241 -19.65 12.21 -16.98
C GLU A 241 -18.46 11.66 -17.78
N ALA A 242 -18.38 10.34 -17.95
CA ALA A 242 -17.32 9.70 -18.74
C ALA A 242 -17.31 10.15 -20.21
N ALA A 243 -18.49 10.31 -20.83
CA ALA A 243 -18.58 10.80 -22.19
C ALA A 243 -18.05 12.24 -22.32
N TRP A 244 -18.42 13.12 -21.38
CA TRP A 244 -17.93 14.50 -21.38
C TRP A 244 -16.41 14.57 -21.19
N VAL A 245 -15.84 13.76 -20.27
CA VAL A 245 -14.38 13.68 -20.05
C VAL A 245 -13.65 13.20 -21.32
N ALA A 246 -14.26 12.25 -22.06
CA ALA A 246 -13.65 11.73 -23.29
C ALA A 246 -13.66 12.74 -24.45
N ASP A 247 -14.54 13.73 -24.41
CA ASP A 247 -14.69 14.75 -25.44
C ASP A 247 -13.76 15.98 -25.20
N GLN A 248 -13.05 16.06 -24.05
CA GLN A 248 -12.10 17.15 -23.72
C GLN A 248 -10.68 16.84 -24.22
#